data_68e36e61ae389f6b8926667ae15e7da4
#
_entry.id   68e36e61ae389f6b8926667ae15e7da4
#
_cell.length_a   1.000
_cell.length_b   1.000
_cell.length_c   1.000
_cell.angle_alpha   90.00
_cell.angle_beta   90.00
_cell.angle_gamma   90.00
#
_symmetry.space_group_name_H-M   'P 1'
#
loop_
_entity.id
_entity.type
_entity.pdbx_description
1 polymer ?
#
loop_
_entity_poly.entity_id
_entity_poly.type
_entity_poly.pdbx_seq_one_letter_code
_entity_poly.pdbx_strand_id
1 'polypeptide(L)'
;MDYGAHLPVIDFGSRKFSLQRLSAYVRTARDLGFKAVLANDHLIYSRPWLDAPTALAAILSDSGSMAVGSVILAIVRGPVPMAKALAAIDILSNGRLFVGFAPGSSARDYEIVSINYDERWKRFDEAIQVVRSLWSGDSVGFTGHFYSTAGIDLEPKPLRKPSPPIWIGSWGSDAGLRRVARLGDGWLASAYNTMPDQFAAALSKLRDQLKIFGKDPASFPNTLVTMFMYITEDNAETERVLAETLTALLNRPVEQLRERLLVGSPEVCAEKLATYKAVGVQRVFIWPIKDEVEQLRIFKQKVEPLVDP
;
A
#
# COMPACT_ATOMS: atom_id res chain seq x y z
N MET A 1 -13.02 12.20 -2.55
CA MET A 1 -12.10 11.04 -2.44
C MET A 1 -10.76 11.53 -1.87
N ASP A 2 -10.15 10.79 -0.91
CA ASP A 2 -8.87 11.20 -0.32
C ASP A 2 -7.67 10.78 -1.17
N TYR A 3 -6.55 11.53 -1.06
CA TYR A 3 -5.29 11.20 -1.72
C TYR A 3 -4.16 11.00 -0.72
N GLY A 4 -3.40 9.93 -0.94
CA GLY A 4 -2.13 9.64 -0.27
C GLY A 4 -0.96 9.71 -1.27
N ALA A 5 0.23 9.97 -0.77
CA ALA A 5 1.46 9.98 -1.55
C ALA A 5 2.26 8.70 -1.29
N HIS A 6 2.56 7.95 -2.34
CA HIS A 6 3.43 6.77 -2.22
C HIS A 6 4.90 7.24 -2.23
N LEU A 7 5.69 6.80 -1.26
CA LEU A 7 7.11 7.16 -1.19
C LEU A 7 7.87 6.71 -2.45
N PRO A 8 8.84 7.49 -2.93
CA PRO A 8 9.67 7.13 -4.08
C PRO A 8 10.75 6.11 -3.68
N VAL A 9 10.30 4.90 -3.34
CA VAL A 9 11.15 3.79 -2.86
C VAL A 9 11.76 2.95 -3.97
N ILE A 10 11.34 3.15 -5.25
CA ILE A 10 11.92 2.51 -6.42
C ILE A 10 12.85 3.49 -7.14
N ASP A 11 14.00 3.02 -7.61
CA ASP A 11 14.82 3.75 -8.57
C ASP A 11 14.38 3.42 -10.00
N PHE A 12 13.74 4.40 -10.64
CA PHE A 12 13.36 4.32 -12.05
C PHE A 12 14.52 4.71 -13.00
N GLY A 13 15.76 4.85 -12.48
CA GLY A 13 16.97 5.17 -13.25
C GLY A 13 17.28 6.67 -13.34
N SER A 14 16.53 7.52 -12.66
CA SER A 14 16.67 8.98 -12.76
C SER A 14 17.45 9.62 -11.61
N ARG A 15 17.41 9.07 -10.40
CA ARG A 15 18.00 9.69 -9.20
C ARG A 15 18.38 8.66 -8.14
N LYS A 16 19.51 8.90 -7.48
CA LYS A 16 19.96 8.10 -6.33
C LYS A 16 19.03 8.31 -5.12
N PHE A 17 18.84 7.28 -4.31
CA PHE A 17 18.17 7.39 -3.02
C PHE A 17 18.98 8.30 -2.08
N SER A 18 18.26 9.16 -1.35
CA SER A 18 18.83 9.93 -0.25
C SER A 18 17.74 10.33 0.73
N LEU A 19 18.10 10.52 1.99
CA LEU A 19 17.18 11.03 3.00
C LEU A 19 16.63 12.42 2.60
N GLN A 20 17.50 13.28 2.07
CA GLN A 20 17.10 14.62 1.62
C GLN A 20 15.99 14.56 0.56
N ARG A 21 16.06 13.64 -0.41
CA ARG A 21 15.03 13.43 -1.43
C ARG A 21 13.72 12.95 -0.83
N LEU A 22 13.76 11.95 0.07
CA LEU A 22 12.58 11.46 0.77
C LEU A 22 11.93 12.55 1.63
N SER A 23 12.72 13.28 2.40
CA SER A 23 12.25 14.38 3.25
C SER A 23 11.61 15.51 2.43
N ALA A 24 12.22 15.93 1.32
CA ALA A 24 11.67 16.95 0.44
C ALA A 24 10.32 16.51 -0.15
N TYR A 25 10.22 15.25 -0.58
CA TYR A 25 8.98 14.67 -1.10
C TYR A 25 7.87 14.67 -0.05
N VAL A 26 8.15 14.16 1.14
CA VAL A 26 7.16 14.03 2.22
C VAL A 26 6.70 15.38 2.73
N ARG A 27 7.62 16.35 2.90
CA ARG A 27 7.24 17.74 3.25
C ARG A 27 6.34 18.34 2.18
N THR A 28 6.68 18.17 0.90
CA THR A 28 5.82 18.66 -0.20
C THR A 28 4.44 18.00 -0.15
N ALA A 29 4.36 16.69 0.05
CA ALA A 29 3.06 16.00 0.17
C ALA A 29 2.23 16.55 1.35
N ARG A 30 2.87 16.75 2.52
CA ARG A 30 2.24 17.36 3.69
C ARG A 30 1.72 18.76 3.39
N ASP A 31 2.56 19.61 2.83
CA ASP A 31 2.25 21.03 2.59
C ASP A 31 1.18 21.21 1.51
N LEU A 32 1.07 20.25 0.59
CA LEU A 32 0.00 20.16 -0.40
C LEU A 32 -1.30 19.50 0.14
N GLY A 33 -1.34 19.07 1.41
CA GLY A 33 -2.54 18.55 2.05
C GLY A 33 -2.89 17.10 1.74
N PHE A 34 -1.92 16.28 1.30
CA PHE A 34 -2.12 14.84 1.21
C PHE A 34 -2.46 14.26 2.60
N LYS A 35 -3.33 13.25 2.64
CA LYS A 35 -3.85 12.70 3.90
C LYS A 35 -2.99 11.59 4.49
N ALA A 36 -2.14 10.98 3.67
CA ALA A 36 -1.31 9.86 4.09
C ALA A 36 -0.05 9.75 3.23
N VAL A 37 0.98 9.09 3.78
CA VAL A 37 2.12 8.55 3.04
C VAL A 37 2.13 7.04 3.15
N LEU A 38 2.61 6.36 2.10
CA LEU A 38 2.65 4.90 2.02
C LEU A 38 3.97 4.43 1.41
N ALA A 39 4.45 3.26 1.84
CA ALA A 39 5.54 2.55 1.18
C ALA A 39 5.17 1.09 0.93
N ASN A 40 5.33 0.63 -0.30
CA ASN A 40 5.30 -0.80 -0.65
C ASN A 40 6.67 -1.42 -0.43
N ASP A 41 6.69 -2.74 -0.28
CA ASP A 41 7.84 -3.51 0.13
C ASP A 41 8.15 -4.67 -0.81
N HIS A 42 9.45 -4.85 -1.12
CA HIS A 42 10.03 -6.04 -1.73
C HIS A 42 11.41 -6.28 -1.13
N LEU A 43 11.80 -7.54 -0.92
CA LEU A 43 13.17 -7.89 -0.55
C LEU A 43 14.09 -7.88 -1.76
N ILE A 44 13.60 -8.43 -2.88
CA ILE A 44 14.31 -8.47 -4.15
C ILE A 44 13.36 -8.03 -5.26
N TYR A 45 13.84 -7.13 -6.09
CA TYR A 45 13.09 -6.66 -7.25
C TYR A 45 14.02 -6.46 -8.46
N SER A 46 13.45 -6.29 -9.64
CA SER A 46 14.21 -6.04 -10.87
C SER A 46 14.91 -4.67 -10.91
N ARG A 47 14.49 -3.75 -10.07
CA ARG A 47 15.08 -2.42 -9.86
C ARG A 47 15.46 -2.23 -8.39
N PRO A 48 16.45 -1.36 -8.10
CA PRO A 48 16.76 -1.02 -6.71
C PRO A 48 15.51 -0.53 -5.98
N TRP A 49 15.28 -1.09 -4.78
CA TRP A 49 14.11 -0.78 -3.95
C TRP A 49 14.56 -0.55 -2.51
N LEU A 50 14.16 0.57 -1.92
CA LEU A 50 14.44 0.84 -0.51
C LEU A 50 13.58 -0.04 0.39
N ASP A 51 14.17 -0.46 1.51
CA ASP A 51 13.46 -1.13 2.59
C ASP A 51 12.32 -0.25 3.11
N ALA A 52 11.07 -0.74 3.00
CA ALA A 52 9.91 0.07 3.30
C ALA A 52 9.79 0.48 4.78
N PRO A 53 9.95 -0.41 5.77
CA PRO A 53 9.93 -0.03 7.18
C PRO A 53 10.99 1.01 7.53
N THR A 54 12.21 0.87 6.99
CA THR A 54 13.29 1.83 7.21
C THR A 54 12.99 3.18 6.58
N ALA A 55 12.48 3.19 5.34
CA ALA A 55 12.09 4.43 4.65
C ALA A 55 10.97 5.16 5.39
N LEU A 56 9.95 4.43 5.88
CA LEU A 56 8.88 5.01 6.69
C LEU A 56 9.39 5.61 8.00
N ALA A 57 10.24 4.89 8.74
CA ALA A 57 10.82 5.39 9.99
C ALA A 57 11.64 6.69 9.75
N ALA A 58 12.38 6.75 8.65
CA ALA A 58 13.24 7.88 8.31
C ALA A 58 12.47 9.19 8.04
N ILE A 59 11.18 9.10 7.61
CA ILE A 59 10.39 10.28 7.21
C ILE A 59 9.36 10.72 8.27
N LEU A 60 9.29 10.08 9.41
CA LEU A 60 8.22 10.35 10.39
C LEU A 60 8.20 11.80 10.87
N SER A 61 9.37 12.41 11.07
CA SER A 61 9.47 13.83 11.48
C SER A 61 8.94 14.79 10.42
N ASP A 62 9.03 14.43 9.15
CA ASP A 62 8.59 15.27 8.03
C ASP A 62 7.10 15.07 7.69
N SER A 63 6.50 13.96 8.14
CA SER A 63 5.13 13.57 7.77
C SER A 63 4.02 14.40 8.45
N GLY A 64 4.33 15.20 9.45
CA GLY A 64 3.34 16.03 10.17
C GLY A 64 2.20 15.19 10.75
N SER A 65 0.95 15.54 10.43
CA SER A 65 -0.25 14.81 10.85
C SER A 65 -0.74 13.74 9.87
N MET A 66 -0.05 13.53 8.74
CA MET A 66 -0.44 12.52 7.77
C MET A 66 -0.44 11.12 8.39
N ALA A 67 -1.40 10.28 7.98
CA ALA A 67 -1.34 8.86 8.30
C ALA A 67 -0.11 8.23 7.62
N VAL A 68 0.48 7.24 8.27
CA VAL A 68 1.68 6.52 7.78
C VAL A 68 1.28 5.10 7.46
N GLY A 69 1.46 4.69 6.22
CA GLY A 69 1.03 3.39 5.73
C GLY A 69 2.16 2.54 5.19
N SER A 70 2.00 1.25 5.31
CA SER A 70 2.90 0.26 4.71
C SER A 70 2.12 -0.76 3.87
N VAL A 71 2.76 -1.37 2.88
CA VAL A 71 2.31 -2.63 2.28
C VAL A 71 3.47 -3.62 2.35
N ILE A 72 3.46 -4.48 3.35
CA ILE A 72 4.61 -5.30 3.75
C ILE A 72 4.37 -6.78 3.46
N LEU A 73 5.44 -7.47 3.10
CA LEU A 73 5.50 -8.91 2.92
C LEU A 73 5.71 -9.60 4.28
N ALA A 74 4.64 -9.71 5.09
CA ALA A 74 4.71 -10.19 6.47
C ALA A 74 5.38 -11.57 6.61
N ILE A 75 5.22 -12.45 5.60
CA ILE A 75 5.74 -13.82 5.63
C ILE A 75 7.26 -13.81 5.45
N VAL A 76 7.73 -13.17 4.38
CA VAL A 76 9.16 -13.19 4.01
C VAL A 76 10.04 -12.43 5.00
N ARG A 77 9.48 -11.44 5.68
CA ARG A 77 10.18 -10.71 6.76
C ARG A 77 10.06 -11.37 8.13
N GLY A 78 9.15 -12.32 8.26
CA GLY A 78 8.79 -12.95 9.54
C GLY A 78 7.87 -12.07 10.39
N PRO A 79 6.78 -12.64 10.91
CA PRO A 79 5.76 -11.86 11.61
C PRO A 79 6.25 -11.24 12.93
N VAL A 80 7.17 -11.90 13.65
CA VAL A 80 7.69 -11.39 14.94
C VAL A 80 8.59 -10.17 14.75
N PRO A 81 9.64 -10.19 13.90
CA PRO A 81 10.43 -9.00 13.60
C PRO A 81 9.58 -7.84 13.06
N MET A 82 8.58 -8.16 12.21
CA MET A 82 7.67 -7.14 11.69
C MET A 82 6.79 -6.53 12.78
N ALA A 83 6.21 -7.33 13.68
CA ALA A 83 5.44 -6.82 14.80
C ALA A 83 6.26 -5.83 15.64
N LYS A 84 7.53 -6.13 15.87
CA LYS A 84 8.46 -5.25 16.61
C LYS A 84 8.73 -3.95 15.89
N ALA A 85 9.11 -4.00 14.61
CA ALA A 85 9.43 -2.83 13.81
C ALA A 85 8.21 -1.90 13.64
N LEU A 86 7.04 -2.47 13.36
CA LEU A 86 5.81 -1.71 13.16
C LEU A 86 5.28 -1.10 14.47
N ALA A 87 5.45 -1.78 15.62
CA ALA A 87 5.15 -1.19 16.91
C ALA A 87 6.02 0.06 17.18
N ALA A 88 7.31 0.01 16.84
CA ALA A 88 8.19 1.16 16.95
C ALA A 88 7.75 2.31 16.03
N ILE A 89 7.39 2.03 14.76
CA ILE A 89 6.87 3.04 13.83
C ILE A 89 5.56 3.65 14.36
N ASP A 90 4.66 2.85 14.92
CA ASP A 90 3.42 3.36 15.51
C ASP A 90 3.69 4.33 16.66
N ILE A 91 4.57 3.96 17.58
CA ILE A 91 4.99 4.81 18.71
C ILE A 91 5.62 6.11 18.19
N LEU A 92 6.62 6.01 17.31
CA LEU A 92 7.36 7.15 16.79
C LEU A 92 6.50 8.06 15.89
N SER A 93 5.46 7.51 15.28
CA SER A 93 4.47 8.29 14.53
C SER A 93 3.33 8.83 15.40
N ASN A 94 3.35 8.63 16.71
CA ASN A 94 2.28 9.01 17.63
C ASN A 94 0.92 8.38 17.25
N GLY A 95 0.90 7.06 16.97
CA GLY A 95 -0.31 6.29 16.70
C GLY A 95 -0.92 6.53 15.31
N ARG A 96 -0.16 7.04 14.33
CA ARG A 96 -0.66 7.34 12.98
C ARG A 96 -0.46 6.19 11.98
N LEU A 97 0.10 5.05 12.42
CA LEU A 97 0.35 3.91 11.56
C LEU A 97 -0.95 3.18 11.19
N PHE A 98 -1.08 2.81 9.91
CA PHE A 98 -1.90 1.69 9.45
C PHE A 98 -1.02 0.71 8.69
N VAL A 99 -1.26 -0.57 8.86
CA VAL A 99 -0.39 -1.61 8.32
C VAL A 99 -1.09 -2.35 7.20
N GLY A 100 -0.60 -2.18 5.99
CA GLY A 100 -0.97 -3.03 4.86
C GLY A 100 -0.15 -4.31 4.88
N PHE A 101 -0.81 -5.44 4.83
CA PHE A 101 -0.16 -6.72 4.62
C PHE A 101 -0.62 -7.36 3.31
N ALA A 102 0.34 -7.90 2.58
CA ALA A 102 0.11 -8.72 1.41
C ALA A 102 1.01 -9.97 1.46
N PRO A 103 0.59 -11.09 0.87
CA PRO A 103 1.45 -12.27 0.79
C PRO A 103 2.60 -12.07 -0.19
N GLY A 104 2.49 -11.11 -1.11
CA GLY A 104 3.42 -10.93 -2.23
C GLY A 104 3.10 -11.85 -3.41
N SER A 105 3.57 -11.46 -4.58
CA SER A 105 3.35 -12.16 -5.84
C SER A 105 4.63 -12.77 -6.45
N SER A 106 5.81 -12.42 -5.91
CA SER A 106 7.11 -12.89 -6.39
C SER A 106 7.53 -14.15 -5.63
N ALA A 107 7.63 -15.28 -6.33
CA ALA A 107 8.17 -16.50 -5.74
C ALA A 107 9.63 -16.34 -5.30
N ARG A 108 10.39 -15.44 -5.98
CA ARG A 108 11.79 -15.19 -5.67
C ARG A 108 11.99 -14.55 -4.27
N ASP A 109 11.05 -13.71 -3.81
CA ASP A 109 11.08 -13.18 -2.44
C ASP A 109 11.00 -14.30 -1.39
N TYR A 110 10.27 -15.37 -1.69
CA TYR A 110 10.12 -16.54 -0.82
C TYR A 110 11.32 -17.46 -0.86
N GLU A 111 11.84 -17.70 -2.06
CA GLU A 111 13.00 -18.56 -2.30
C GLU A 111 14.22 -18.09 -1.50
N ILE A 112 14.52 -16.78 -1.50
CA ILE A 112 15.69 -16.22 -0.83
C ILE A 112 15.64 -16.35 0.69
N VAL A 113 14.45 -16.47 1.26
CA VAL A 113 14.25 -16.70 2.70
C VAL A 113 13.90 -18.16 3.02
N SER A 114 14.08 -19.06 2.04
CA SER A 114 13.85 -20.51 2.18
C SER A 114 12.43 -20.86 2.64
N ILE A 115 11.43 -20.13 2.18
CA ILE A 115 10.02 -20.38 2.46
C ILE A 115 9.32 -20.90 1.20
N ASN A 116 8.55 -21.98 1.33
CA ASN A 116 7.77 -22.53 0.22
C ASN A 116 6.68 -21.54 -0.21
N TYR A 117 6.73 -21.09 -1.48
CA TYR A 117 5.76 -20.15 -2.06
C TYR A 117 4.33 -20.68 -2.05
N ASP A 118 4.11 -21.99 -2.19
CA ASP A 118 2.77 -22.56 -2.23
C ASP A 118 2.06 -22.52 -0.86
N GLU A 119 2.81 -22.38 0.22
CA GLU A 119 2.28 -22.23 1.57
C GLU A 119 1.88 -20.78 1.90
N ARG A 120 2.16 -19.82 1.00
CA ARG A 120 2.03 -18.38 1.27
C ARG A 120 0.67 -17.95 1.85
N TRP A 121 -0.41 -18.54 1.38
CA TRP A 121 -1.74 -18.14 1.86
C TRP A 121 -2.04 -18.61 3.28
N LYS A 122 -1.62 -19.84 3.62
CA LYS A 122 -1.79 -20.38 4.98
C LYS A 122 -0.87 -19.66 5.95
N ARG A 123 0.40 -19.46 5.57
CA ARG A 123 1.37 -18.69 6.37
C ARG A 123 0.93 -17.25 6.59
N PHE A 124 0.31 -16.65 5.57
CA PHE A 124 -0.19 -15.29 5.66
C PHE A 124 -1.32 -15.15 6.69
N ASP A 125 -2.27 -16.06 6.67
CA ASP A 125 -3.36 -16.07 7.63
C ASP A 125 -2.86 -16.20 9.08
N GLU A 126 -1.87 -17.05 9.33
CA GLU A 126 -1.25 -17.19 10.64
C GLU A 126 -0.36 -15.98 11.01
N ALA A 127 0.41 -15.45 10.06
CA ALA A 127 1.28 -14.29 10.31
C ALA A 127 0.49 -13.06 10.81
N ILE A 128 -0.71 -12.82 10.28
CA ILE A 128 -1.58 -11.74 10.76
C ILE A 128 -2.02 -11.99 12.19
N GLN A 129 -2.39 -13.22 12.52
CA GLN A 129 -2.80 -13.60 13.89
C GLN A 129 -1.65 -13.47 14.87
N VAL A 130 -0.43 -13.87 14.50
CA VAL A 130 0.80 -13.66 15.28
C VAL A 130 1.00 -12.17 15.59
N VAL A 131 0.93 -11.32 14.56
CA VAL A 131 1.13 -9.87 14.76
C VAL A 131 0.06 -9.30 15.70
N ARG A 132 -1.21 -9.68 15.52
CA ARG A 132 -2.30 -9.22 16.41
C ARG A 132 -2.10 -9.70 17.84
N SER A 133 -1.74 -10.98 18.06
CA SER A 133 -1.48 -11.53 19.39
C SER A 133 -0.34 -10.80 20.09
N LEU A 134 0.77 -10.57 19.39
CA LEU A 134 1.92 -9.84 19.95
C LEU A 134 1.58 -8.38 20.32
N TRP A 135 0.68 -7.73 19.59
CA TRP A 135 0.27 -6.34 19.86
C TRP A 135 -0.81 -6.20 20.92
N SER A 136 -1.69 -7.20 21.07
CA SER A 136 -2.77 -7.17 22.07
C SER A 136 -2.26 -7.28 23.50
N GLY A 137 -1.11 -7.90 23.70
CA GLY A 137 -0.58 -8.21 25.03
C GLY A 137 -1.25 -9.42 25.67
N ASP A 138 -1.87 -10.27 24.85
CA ASP A 138 -2.42 -11.54 25.32
C ASP A 138 -1.28 -12.47 25.72
N SER A 139 -1.19 -12.80 27.01
CA SER A 139 -0.15 -13.66 27.59
C SER A 139 -0.21 -15.11 27.11
N VAL A 140 -1.35 -15.55 26.56
CA VAL A 140 -1.50 -16.91 25.98
C VAL A 140 -0.69 -17.03 24.71
N GLY A 141 -0.58 -15.94 23.93
CA GLY A 141 0.09 -15.93 22.65
C GLY A 141 -0.69 -16.67 21.56
N PHE A 142 -0.03 -16.91 20.43
CA PHE A 142 -0.58 -17.63 19.30
C PHE A 142 0.16 -18.94 19.11
N THR A 143 -0.57 -20.03 18.84
CA THR A 143 -0.01 -21.32 18.43
C THR A 143 -0.72 -21.80 17.18
N GLY A 144 0.01 -21.93 16.07
CA GLY A 144 -0.47 -22.38 14.77
C GLY A 144 0.41 -23.49 14.21
N HIS A 145 0.22 -23.75 12.91
CA HIS A 145 1.00 -24.75 12.19
C HIS A 145 2.41 -24.25 11.85
N PHE A 146 2.54 -22.96 11.48
CA PHE A 146 3.81 -22.37 11.02
C PHE A 146 4.49 -21.50 12.08
N TYR A 147 3.74 -20.94 13.01
CA TYR A 147 4.26 -20.01 13.99
C TYR A 147 3.74 -20.32 15.40
N SER A 148 4.59 -20.04 16.40
CA SER A 148 4.18 -20.05 17.79
C SER A 148 4.80 -18.86 18.51
N THR A 149 3.98 -18.16 19.30
CA THR A 149 4.40 -17.07 20.18
C THR A 149 3.94 -17.31 21.62
N ALA A 150 3.69 -18.59 21.98
CA ALA A 150 3.29 -18.95 23.32
C ALA A 150 4.34 -18.49 24.35
N GLY A 151 3.90 -17.74 25.36
CA GLY A 151 4.76 -17.20 26.41
C GLY A 151 5.66 -16.04 25.98
N ILE A 152 5.51 -15.50 24.74
CA ILE A 152 6.25 -14.34 24.27
C ILE A 152 5.46 -13.07 24.57
N ASP A 153 6.06 -12.18 25.36
CA ASP A 153 5.59 -10.81 25.55
C ASP A 153 6.51 -9.86 24.78
N LEU A 154 5.97 -9.27 23.69
CA LEU A 154 6.73 -8.38 22.82
C LEU A 154 6.56 -6.93 23.29
N GLU A 155 7.61 -6.34 23.84
CA GLU A 155 7.66 -4.93 24.23
C GLU A 155 8.63 -4.12 23.33
N PRO A 156 8.34 -2.80 23.11
CA PRO A 156 7.12 -2.10 23.49
C PRO A 156 5.91 -2.49 22.63
N LYS A 157 4.72 -2.39 23.18
CA LYS A 157 3.46 -2.50 22.43
C LYS A 157 3.22 -1.25 21.59
N PRO A 158 2.45 -1.33 20.49
CA PRO A 158 2.00 -0.15 19.77
C PRO A 158 1.26 0.84 20.68
N LEU A 159 1.37 2.12 20.36
CA LEU A 159 0.65 3.18 21.06
C LEU A 159 -0.87 3.06 20.84
N ARG A 160 -1.27 2.76 19.62
CA ARG A 160 -2.68 2.65 19.23
C ARG A 160 -3.33 1.39 19.82
N LYS A 161 -4.53 1.54 20.40
CA LYS A 161 -5.29 0.43 21.00
C LYS A 161 -6.56 0.14 20.19
N PRO A 162 -6.95 -1.14 20.06
CA PRO A 162 -6.25 -2.34 20.56
C PRO A 162 -4.95 -2.63 19.79
N SER A 163 -4.78 -2.13 18.57
CA SER A 163 -3.57 -2.20 17.73
C SER A 163 -3.68 -1.22 16.55
N PRO A 164 -2.59 -0.93 15.83
CA PRO A 164 -2.66 -0.31 14.50
C PRO A 164 -3.59 -1.11 13.60
N PRO A 165 -4.46 -0.46 12.79
CA PRO A 165 -5.35 -1.17 11.89
C PRO A 165 -4.56 -1.93 10.81
N ILE A 166 -4.95 -3.19 10.58
CA ILE A 166 -4.34 -4.07 9.59
C ILE A 166 -5.22 -4.10 8.35
N TRP A 167 -4.69 -3.63 7.23
CA TRP A 167 -5.37 -3.63 5.94
C TRP A 167 -4.80 -4.75 5.07
N ILE A 168 -5.66 -5.49 4.37
CA ILE A 168 -5.26 -6.67 3.62
C ILE A 168 -5.25 -6.37 2.12
N GLY A 169 -4.12 -6.70 1.48
CA GLY A 169 -3.97 -6.63 0.03
C GLY A 169 -4.75 -7.73 -0.69
N SER A 170 -5.61 -7.34 -1.61
CA SER A 170 -6.35 -8.28 -2.47
C SER A 170 -6.68 -7.66 -3.82
N TRP A 171 -6.53 -8.46 -4.89
CA TRP A 171 -6.91 -8.06 -6.25
C TRP A 171 -8.39 -8.36 -6.59
N GLY A 172 -9.22 -8.66 -5.58
CA GLY A 172 -10.67 -8.83 -5.76
C GLY A 172 -11.14 -10.27 -5.98
N SER A 173 -10.29 -11.30 -5.86
CA SER A 173 -10.76 -12.70 -5.89
C SER A 173 -11.63 -13.03 -4.68
N ASP A 174 -12.58 -13.95 -4.81
CA ASP A 174 -13.50 -14.32 -3.74
C ASP A 174 -12.76 -14.79 -2.47
N ALA A 175 -11.72 -15.63 -2.62
CA ALA A 175 -10.87 -16.05 -1.51
C ALA A 175 -10.10 -14.88 -0.87
N GLY A 176 -9.62 -13.94 -1.69
CA GLY A 176 -8.94 -12.73 -1.23
C GLY A 176 -9.88 -11.81 -0.47
N LEU A 177 -11.07 -11.54 -0.98
CA LEU A 177 -12.08 -10.70 -0.33
C LEU A 177 -12.61 -11.31 0.98
N ARG A 178 -12.81 -12.63 1.00
CA ARG A 178 -13.14 -13.34 2.25
C ARG A 178 -12.04 -13.18 3.30
N ARG A 179 -10.76 -13.22 2.89
CA ARG A 179 -9.62 -12.99 3.78
C ARG A 179 -9.60 -11.55 4.29
N VAL A 180 -9.84 -10.55 3.42
CA VAL A 180 -10.00 -9.15 3.80
C VAL A 180 -11.07 -9.00 4.88
N ALA A 181 -12.25 -9.54 4.66
CA ALA A 181 -13.36 -9.44 5.61
C ALA A 181 -13.05 -10.13 6.94
N ARG A 182 -12.43 -11.31 6.91
CA ARG A 182 -12.13 -12.09 8.11
C ARG A 182 -11.00 -11.48 8.95
N LEU A 183 -9.90 -11.08 8.34
CA LEU A 183 -8.65 -10.73 9.02
C LEU A 183 -8.33 -9.23 9.01
N GLY A 184 -8.88 -8.47 8.08
CA GLY A 184 -8.51 -7.06 7.87
C GLY A 184 -9.42 -6.07 8.61
N ASP A 185 -8.87 -4.89 8.80
CA ASP A 185 -9.59 -3.68 9.24
C ASP A 185 -9.75 -2.70 8.07
N GLY A 186 -9.32 -3.08 6.85
CA GLY A 186 -9.45 -2.34 5.61
C GLY A 186 -8.99 -3.16 4.41
N TRP A 187 -9.34 -2.70 3.21
CA TRP A 187 -8.96 -3.33 1.94
C TRP A 187 -7.99 -2.47 1.15
N LEU A 188 -6.87 -3.09 0.71
CA LEU A 188 -5.91 -2.52 -0.23
C LEU A 188 -6.10 -3.18 -1.60
N ALA A 189 -6.68 -2.47 -2.55
CA ALA A 189 -6.77 -2.90 -3.94
C ALA A 189 -5.57 -2.39 -4.74
N SER A 190 -5.19 -3.09 -5.81
CA SER A 190 -4.07 -2.73 -6.66
C SER A 190 -4.55 -2.04 -7.93
N ALA A 191 -4.15 -0.80 -8.17
CA ALA A 191 -4.59 -0.01 -9.31
C ALA A 191 -4.24 -0.64 -10.66
N TYR A 192 -3.02 -1.18 -10.83
CA TYR A 192 -2.66 -1.80 -12.11
C TYR A 192 -3.24 -3.21 -12.33
N ASN A 193 -3.95 -3.77 -11.34
CA ASN A 193 -4.63 -5.07 -11.44
C ASN A 193 -6.17 -4.97 -11.41
N THR A 194 -6.73 -3.79 -11.15
CA THR A 194 -8.17 -3.66 -10.88
C THR A 194 -8.74 -2.45 -11.64
N MET A 195 -9.59 -2.70 -12.62
CA MET A 195 -10.37 -1.65 -13.31
C MET A 195 -11.53 -1.17 -12.45
N PRO A 196 -12.14 0.02 -12.72
CA PRO A 196 -13.26 0.55 -11.93
C PRO A 196 -14.45 -0.40 -11.80
N ASP A 197 -14.85 -1.06 -12.89
CA ASP A 197 -15.93 -2.06 -12.90
C ASP A 197 -15.60 -3.29 -12.04
N GLN A 198 -14.37 -3.78 -12.14
CA GLN A 198 -13.86 -4.88 -11.32
C GLN A 198 -13.81 -4.49 -9.85
N PHE A 199 -13.41 -3.23 -9.53
CA PHE A 199 -13.43 -2.71 -8.17
C PHE A 199 -14.85 -2.66 -7.62
N ALA A 200 -15.82 -2.15 -8.39
CA ALA A 200 -17.23 -2.10 -8.00
C ALA A 200 -17.77 -3.49 -7.66
N ALA A 201 -17.54 -4.47 -8.55
CA ALA A 201 -17.95 -5.85 -8.34
C ALA A 201 -17.29 -6.47 -7.08
N ALA A 202 -15.98 -6.24 -6.90
CA ALA A 202 -15.24 -6.72 -5.74
C ALA A 202 -15.72 -6.06 -4.44
N LEU A 203 -15.99 -4.75 -4.45
CA LEU A 203 -16.51 -4.01 -3.29
C LEU A 203 -17.91 -4.52 -2.88
N SER A 204 -18.78 -4.84 -3.84
CA SER A 204 -20.07 -5.46 -3.55
C SER A 204 -19.92 -6.80 -2.85
N LYS A 205 -19.09 -7.70 -3.39
CA LYS A 205 -18.77 -9.00 -2.77
C LYS A 205 -18.14 -8.84 -1.39
N LEU A 206 -17.24 -7.87 -1.22
CA LEU A 206 -16.59 -7.59 0.07
C LEU A 206 -17.65 -7.18 1.11
N ARG A 207 -18.59 -6.32 0.75
CA ARG A 207 -19.68 -5.90 1.65
C ARG A 207 -20.50 -7.08 2.17
N ASP A 208 -20.76 -8.07 1.32
CA ASP A 208 -21.48 -9.28 1.74
C ASP A 208 -20.61 -10.16 2.66
N GLN A 209 -19.32 -10.32 2.35
CA GLN A 209 -18.39 -11.03 3.23
C GLN A 209 -18.25 -10.33 4.61
N LEU A 210 -18.20 -9.00 4.65
CA LEU A 210 -18.11 -8.24 5.90
C LEU A 210 -19.33 -8.53 6.82
N LYS A 211 -20.55 -8.56 6.27
CA LYS A 211 -21.76 -8.94 7.03
C LYS A 211 -21.65 -10.34 7.63
N ILE A 212 -21.12 -11.32 6.85
CA ILE A 212 -20.91 -12.70 7.34
C ILE A 212 -19.96 -12.73 8.55
N PHE A 213 -18.94 -11.87 8.56
CA PHE A 213 -17.98 -11.77 9.68
C PHE A 213 -18.35 -10.73 10.74
N GLY A 214 -19.60 -10.22 10.74
CA GLY A 214 -20.12 -9.29 11.75
C GLY A 214 -19.47 -7.90 11.71
N LYS A 215 -18.92 -7.49 10.56
CA LYS A 215 -18.35 -6.15 10.37
C LYS A 215 -19.29 -5.26 9.59
N ASP A 216 -19.30 -3.97 9.93
CA ASP A 216 -20.11 -2.98 9.24
C ASP A 216 -19.49 -2.60 7.88
N PRO A 217 -20.17 -2.88 6.74
CA PRO A 217 -19.67 -2.53 5.42
C PRO A 217 -19.59 -1.02 5.14
N ALA A 218 -20.37 -0.20 5.87
CA ALA A 218 -20.41 1.24 5.65
C ALA A 218 -19.19 1.95 6.21
N SER A 219 -18.63 1.44 7.31
CA SER A 219 -17.45 1.99 7.98
C SER A 219 -16.14 1.31 7.58
N PHE A 220 -16.19 0.23 6.78
CA PHE A 220 -14.99 -0.52 6.39
C PHE A 220 -14.21 0.21 5.28
N PRO A 221 -12.96 0.65 5.56
CA PRO A 221 -12.21 1.47 4.62
C PRO A 221 -11.64 0.66 3.46
N ASN A 222 -11.50 1.33 2.31
CA ASN A 222 -10.84 0.81 1.13
C ASN A 222 -9.87 1.83 0.52
N THR A 223 -8.90 1.35 -0.24
CA THR A 223 -7.98 2.21 -0.97
C THR A 223 -7.40 1.52 -2.21
N LEU A 224 -7.02 2.31 -3.20
CA LEU A 224 -6.17 1.90 -4.31
C LEU A 224 -4.72 2.24 -3.99
N VAL A 225 -3.85 1.23 -4.02
CA VAL A 225 -2.40 1.39 -3.98
C VAL A 225 -1.80 1.10 -5.36
N THR A 226 -0.52 1.37 -5.55
CA THR A 226 0.20 1.12 -6.82
C THR A 226 -0.34 1.92 -8.02
N MET A 227 -0.92 3.11 -7.76
CA MET A 227 -1.35 4.01 -8.80
C MET A 227 -0.14 4.82 -9.31
N PHE A 228 0.65 4.20 -10.19
CA PHE A 228 1.78 4.88 -10.83
C PHE A 228 1.30 6.08 -11.63
N MET A 229 2.07 7.18 -11.54
CA MET A 229 1.68 8.47 -12.07
C MET A 229 2.82 9.18 -12.79
N TYR A 230 2.51 9.73 -13.96
CA TYR A 230 3.33 10.72 -14.65
C TYR A 230 2.43 11.62 -15.51
N ILE A 231 2.22 12.84 -15.04
CA ILE A 231 1.33 13.81 -15.68
C ILE A 231 2.16 14.65 -16.65
N THR A 232 1.78 14.65 -17.91
CA THR A 232 2.43 15.40 -18.98
C THR A 232 1.47 15.68 -20.12
N GLU A 233 1.61 16.84 -20.77
CA GLU A 233 0.92 17.20 -22.01
C GLU A 233 1.64 16.62 -23.27
N ASP A 234 2.87 16.12 -23.10
CA ASP A 234 3.67 15.55 -24.17
C ASP A 234 3.27 14.08 -24.41
N ASN A 235 2.59 13.84 -25.52
CA ASN A 235 2.17 12.51 -25.93
C ASN A 235 3.36 11.57 -26.22
N ALA A 236 4.48 12.08 -26.73
CA ALA A 236 5.66 11.25 -27.00
C ALA A 236 6.31 10.79 -25.67
N GLU A 237 6.33 11.65 -24.65
CA GLU A 237 6.80 11.28 -23.32
C GLU A 237 5.83 10.30 -22.64
N THR A 238 4.50 10.48 -22.81
CA THR A 238 3.49 9.54 -22.34
C THR A 238 3.76 8.13 -22.87
N GLU A 239 3.96 8.00 -24.19
CA GLU A 239 4.26 6.71 -24.83
C GLU A 239 5.57 6.11 -24.32
N ARG A 240 6.61 6.92 -24.19
CA ARG A 240 7.91 6.49 -23.69
C ARG A 240 7.83 5.95 -22.26
N VAL A 241 7.15 6.67 -21.38
CA VAL A 241 6.95 6.25 -19.98
C VAL A 241 6.19 4.92 -19.89
N LEU A 242 5.13 4.77 -20.65
CA LEU A 242 4.36 3.53 -20.68
C LEU A 242 5.18 2.36 -21.22
N ALA A 243 5.83 2.53 -22.38
CA ALA A 243 6.52 1.46 -23.08
C ALA A 243 7.86 1.07 -22.44
N GLU A 244 8.70 2.05 -22.09
CA GLU A 244 10.07 1.79 -21.64
C GLU A 244 10.20 1.64 -20.14
N THR A 245 9.37 2.36 -19.35
CA THR A 245 9.48 2.35 -17.89
C THR A 245 8.51 1.38 -17.25
N LEU A 246 7.21 1.55 -17.51
CA LEU A 246 6.17 0.83 -16.76
C LEU A 246 5.94 -0.59 -17.30
N THR A 247 6.00 -0.81 -18.61
CA THR A 247 5.91 -2.17 -19.18
C THR A 247 7.04 -3.05 -18.68
N ALA A 248 8.27 -2.55 -18.67
CA ALA A 248 9.43 -3.30 -18.16
C ALA A 248 9.33 -3.59 -16.66
N LEU A 249 8.74 -2.66 -15.89
CA LEU A 249 8.58 -2.81 -14.44
C LEU A 249 7.47 -3.80 -14.07
N LEU A 250 6.32 -3.70 -14.73
CA LEU A 250 5.08 -4.37 -14.32
C LEU A 250 4.78 -5.63 -15.13
N ASN A 251 5.55 -5.86 -16.20
CA ASN A 251 5.32 -6.98 -17.15
C ASN A 251 3.86 -7.04 -17.63
N ARG A 252 3.36 -5.89 -18.11
CA ARG A 252 2.01 -5.72 -18.63
C ARG A 252 2.05 -5.00 -19.97
N PRO A 253 1.11 -5.29 -20.91
CA PRO A 253 0.98 -4.56 -22.16
C PRO A 253 0.73 -3.07 -21.94
N VAL A 254 1.26 -2.23 -22.85
CA VAL A 254 1.13 -0.76 -22.80
C VAL A 254 -0.34 -0.33 -22.71
N GLU A 255 -1.22 -0.95 -23.50
CA GLU A 255 -2.65 -0.63 -23.55
C GLU A 255 -3.33 -0.81 -22.19
N GLN A 256 -3.02 -1.91 -21.50
CA GLN A 256 -3.56 -2.16 -20.16
C GLN A 256 -3.05 -1.14 -19.13
N LEU A 257 -1.78 -0.72 -19.24
CA LEU A 257 -1.21 0.28 -18.34
C LEU A 257 -1.79 1.67 -18.64
N ARG A 258 -1.98 1.99 -19.93
CA ARG A 258 -2.61 3.24 -20.35
C ARG A 258 -4.01 3.40 -19.78
N GLU A 259 -4.81 2.36 -19.77
CA GLU A 259 -6.17 2.39 -19.23
C GLU A 259 -6.20 2.57 -17.71
N ARG A 260 -5.24 1.98 -16.99
CA ARG A 260 -5.28 1.83 -15.53
C ARG A 260 -4.52 2.89 -14.76
N LEU A 261 -3.42 3.41 -15.31
CA LEU A 261 -2.49 4.26 -14.59
C LEU A 261 -2.67 5.74 -14.93
N LEU A 262 -2.20 6.61 -14.04
CA LEU A 262 -2.29 8.07 -14.22
C LEU A 262 -1.10 8.56 -15.06
N VAL A 263 -1.07 8.16 -16.34
CA VAL A 263 -0.05 8.59 -17.30
C VAL A 263 -0.74 9.29 -18.45
N GLY A 264 -0.36 10.56 -18.72
CA GLY A 264 -0.94 11.42 -19.74
C GLY A 264 -1.30 12.82 -19.23
N SER A 265 -2.19 13.52 -19.93
CA SER A 265 -2.61 14.88 -19.57
C SER A 265 -3.39 14.92 -18.24
N PRO A 266 -3.46 16.10 -17.59
CA PRO A 266 -4.26 16.28 -16.37
C PRO A 266 -5.70 15.82 -16.53
N GLU A 267 -6.34 16.09 -17.66
CA GLU A 267 -7.74 15.74 -17.96
C GLU A 267 -7.92 14.21 -18.00
N VAL A 268 -7.04 13.52 -18.72
CA VAL A 268 -7.04 12.05 -18.82
C VAL A 268 -6.86 11.42 -17.44
N CYS A 269 -5.95 11.96 -16.62
CA CYS A 269 -5.74 11.48 -15.27
C CYS A 269 -6.96 11.72 -14.36
N ALA A 270 -7.57 12.89 -14.48
CA ALA A 270 -8.75 13.26 -13.71
C ALA A 270 -9.97 12.41 -14.07
N GLU A 271 -10.22 12.16 -15.37
CA GLU A 271 -11.29 11.28 -15.83
C GLU A 271 -11.19 9.87 -15.24
N LYS A 272 -9.99 9.28 -15.25
CA LYS A 272 -9.75 7.97 -14.63
C LYS A 272 -10.05 7.99 -13.12
N LEU A 273 -9.58 8.99 -12.40
CA LEU A 273 -9.84 9.11 -10.97
C LEU A 273 -11.33 9.33 -10.66
N ALA A 274 -12.04 10.09 -11.48
CA ALA A 274 -13.47 10.29 -11.36
C ALA A 274 -14.25 8.97 -11.49
N THR A 275 -13.84 8.08 -12.41
CA THR A 275 -14.46 6.74 -12.53
C THR A 275 -14.23 5.89 -11.29
N TYR A 276 -13.04 5.90 -10.68
CA TYR A 276 -12.78 5.20 -9.42
C TYR A 276 -13.57 5.81 -8.24
N LYS A 277 -13.68 7.14 -8.19
CA LYS A 277 -14.50 7.84 -7.18
C LYS A 277 -15.96 7.40 -7.28
N ALA A 278 -16.52 7.36 -8.50
CA ALA A 278 -17.91 6.98 -8.76
C ALA A 278 -18.23 5.55 -8.30
N VAL A 279 -17.30 4.62 -8.35
CA VAL A 279 -17.48 3.23 -7.89
C VAL A 279 -17.14 3.00 -6.42
N GLY A 280 -16.83 4.05 -5.66
CA GLY A 280 -16.69 4.01 -4.21
C GLY A 280 -15.29 3.80 -3.67
N VAL A 281 -14.25 4.10 -4.45
CA VAL A 281 -12.89 4.22 -3.92
C VAL A 281 -12.82 5.40 -2.97
N GLN A 282 -12.34 5.16 -1.74
CA GLN A 282 -12.28 6.18 -0.69
C GLN A 282 -10.95 6.93 -0.68
N ARG A 283 -9.85 6.24 -0.98
CA ARG A 283 -8.50 6.81 -1.06
C ARG A 283 -7.71 6.23 -2.22
N VAL A 284 -6.87 7.04 -2.85
CA VAL A 284 -5.89 6.61 -3.85
C VAL A 284 -4.49 7.03 -3.41
N PHE A 285 -3.54 6.08 -3.39
CA PHE A 285 -2.13 6.39 -3.22
C PHE A 285 -1.49 6.57 -4.58
N ILE A 286 -1.22 7.82 -4.95
CA ILE A 286 -0.52 8.16 -6.19
C ILE A 286 0.98 7.92 -6.04
N TRP A 287 1.59 7.37 -7.08
CA TRP A 287 3.00 6.99 -7.08
C TRP A 287 3.73 7.63 -8.27
N PRO A 288 4.28 8.83 -8.10
CA PRO A 288 5.08 9.46 -9.14
C PRO A 288 6.32 8.61 -9.46
N ILE A 289 6.58 8.39 -10.75
CA ILE A 289 7.72 7.57 -11.21
C ILE A 289 8.97 8.38 -11.53
N LYS A 290 8.81 9.69 -11.73
CA LYS A 290 9.87 10.64 -12.11
C LYS A 290 9.46 12.02 -11.62
N ASP A 291 10.43 12.90 -11.34
CA ASP A 291 10.21 14.28 -10.90
C ASP A 291 9.17 14.42 -9.77
N GLU A 292 9.28 13.57 -8.76
CA GLU A 292 8.25 13.21 -7.80
C GLU A 292 7.64 14.42 -7.10
N VAL A 293 8.47 15.39 -6.71
CA VAL A 293 8.02 16.62 -6.02
C VAL A 293 7.18 17.49 -6.95
N GLU A 294 7.61 17.66 -8.19
CA GLU A 294 6.88 18.42 -9.18
C GLU A 294 5.58 17.73 -9.59
N GLN A 295 5.62 16.42 -9.75
CA GLN A 295 4.42 15.65 -10.07
C GLN A 295 3.34 15.74 -8.97
N LEU A 296 3.71 15.82 -7.69
CA LEU A 296 2.74 16.10 -6.61
C LEU A 296 2.10 17.49 -6.78
N ARG A 297 2.88 18.51 -7.15
CA ARG A 297 2.35 19.87 -7.39
C ARG A 297 1.39 19.90 -8.58
N ILE A 298 1.81 19.31 -9.70
CA ILE A 298 0.97 19.23 -10.90
C ILE A 298 -0.35 18.49 -10.57
N PHE A 299 -0.28 17.38 -9.84
CA PHE A 299 -1.46 16.64 -9.41
C PHE A 299 -2.44 17.52 -8.62
N LYS A 300 -1.95 18.20 -7.60
CA LYS A 300 -2.79 19.07 -6.73
C LYS A 300 -3.34 20.29 -7.45
N GLN A 301 -2.59 20.86 -8.39
CA GLN A 301 -2.99 22.08 -9.09
C GLN A 301 -3.86 21.82 -10.31
N LYS A 302 -3.63 20.72 -11.04
CA LYS A 302 -4.25 20.49 -12.34
C LYS A 302 -5.18 19.26 -12.39
N VAL A 303 -4.98 18.24 -11.57
CA VAL A 303 -5.77 17.00 -11.62
C VAL A 303 -6.85 16.98 -10.54
N GLU A 304 -6.47 17.15 -9.27
CA GLU A 304 -7.42 17.08 -8.14
C GLU A 304 -8.62 18.02 -8.29
N PRO A 305 -8.47 19.29 -8.72
CA PRO A 305 -9.63 20.20 -8.90
C PRO A 305 -10.61 19.75 -9.98
N LEU A 306 -10.18 18.93 -10.95
CA LEU A 306 -11.06 18.37 -11.97
C LEU A 306 -11.85 17.14 -11.46
N VAL A 307 -11.38 16.48 -10.42
CA VAL A 307 -12.04 15.31 -9.80
C VAL A 307 -12.96 15.71 -8.65
N ASP A 308 -12.53 16.69 -7.87
CA ASP A 308 -13.20 17.19 -6.65
C ASP A 308 -13.37 18.73 -6.77
N PRO A 309 -14.27 19.22 -7.68
CA PRO A 309 -14.45 20.62 -7.97
C PRO A 309 -14.98 21.43 -6.79
#